data_364898b89751ca1ce0d7c1d68638fd1f
#
_entry.id   364898b89751ca1ce0d7c1d68638fd1f
#
_cell.length_a   1.000
_cell.length_b   1.000
_cell.length_c   1.000
_cell.angle_alpha   90.00
_cell.angle_beta   90.00
_cell.angle_gamma   90.00
#
_symmetry.space_group_name_H-M   'P 1'
#
loop_
_entity.id
_entity.type
_entity.pdbx_description
1 polymer ?
#
loop_
_entity_poly.entity_id
_entity_poly.type
_entity_poly.pdbx_seq_one_letter_code
_entity_poly.pdbx_strand_id
1 'polypeptide(L)'
;MSAAEPLTEGQKEHFRANGWLRLSHCFTQQQADWVTKDVWTRLGADPTDKATWKALTNMPHHRSFDCSEFSPRAWAAICELCGGEDRVAPESKEWRDSLIVSLGSEEHAGADPSPGDLGRWHVDGDFFVHYLDSPEQGLLVIPLFTDIVPGGGGTCICPEAMAKVARHLRDHPEGVSPRMQPRGHPDFAREKNLDWFNNLAKGCDDFVEAHGEVGDVYLLHPLMLHSASRNPLRRLRVITNPPVSLRQPHRFDRTDGSEYSLVEQATLRALEAESLPGWNITAEREGVVPERLKVQARMKWKN
;
A
#
# COMPACT_ATOMS: atom_id res chain seq x y z
N MET A 1 -16.67 -2.89 -24.42
CA MET A 1 -15.58 -2.29 -23.63
C MET A 1 -14.30 -2.61 -24.37
N SER A 2 -13.44 -1.63 -24.66
CA SER A 2 -12.11 -1.89 -25.24
C SER A 2 -11.31 -2.74 -24.25
N ALA A 3 -10.58 -3.75 -24.74
CA ALA A 3 -9.64 -4.50 -23.91
C ALA A 3 -8.68 -3.53 -23.22
N ALA A 4 -8.39 -3.75 -21.95
CA ALA A 4 -7.41 -2.91 -21.24
C ALA A 4 -6.05 -3.06 -21.92
N GLU A 5 -5.39 -1.94 -22.20
CA GLU A 5 -4.07 -1.96 -22.82
C GLU A 5 -3.05 -2.54 -21.84
N PRO A 6 -2.14 -3.44 -22.30
CA PRO A 6 -1.06 -3.96 -21.47
C PRO A 6 -0.09 -2.83 -21.06
N LEU A 7 0.66 -3.07 -20.00
CA LEU A 7 1.72 -2.14 -19.60
C LEU A 7 2.78 -2.01 -20.69
N THR A 8 3.18 -0.78 -20.97
CA THR A 8 4.31 -0.53 -21.88
C THR A 8 5.63 -1.03 -21.28
N GLU A 9 6.62 -1.35 -22.11
CA GLU A 9 7.94 -1.76 -21.61
C GLU A 9 8.60 -0.68 -20.74
N GLY A 10 8.36 0.61 -21.03
CA GLY A 10 8.82 1.70 -20.17
C GLY A 10 8.18 1.67 -18.78
N GLN A 11 6.89 1.36 -18.68
CA GLN A 11 6.19 1.21 -17.40
C GLN A 11 6.68 -0.01 -16.61
N LYS A 12 6.89 -1.14 -17.29
CA LYS A 12 7.44 -2.35 -16.68
C LYS A 12 8.84 -2.11 -16.12
N GLU A 13 9.71 -1.45 -16.93
CA GLU A 13 11.07 -1.13 -16.50
C GLU A 13 11.08 -0.13 -15.34
N HIS A 14 10.20 0.88 -15.37
CA HIS A 14 10.04 1.81 -14.26
C HIS A 14 9.63 1.08 -12.98
N PHE A 15 8.67 0.14 -13.06
CA PHE A 15 8.24 -0.65 -11.89
C PHE A 15 9.37 -1.54 -11.37
N ARG A 16 10.11 -2.22 -12.26
CA ARG A 16 11.26 -3.04 -11.86
C ARG A 16 12.35 -2.23 -11.14
N ALA A 17 12.57 -1.00 -11.59
CA ALA A 17 13.61 -0.13 -11.05
C ALA A 17 13.19 0.53 -9.74
N ASN A 18 11.95 1.00 -9.64
CA ASN A 18 11.51 1.90 -8.59
C ASN A 18 10.43 1.29 -7.68
N GLY A 19 9.87 0.14 -8.03
CA GLY A 19 8.83 -0.54 -7.24
C GLY A 19 7.48 0.17 -7.21
N TRP A 20 7.23 1.11 -8.12
CA TRP A 20 5.93 1.80 -8.21
C TRP A 20 5.56 2.18 -9.64
N LEU A 21 4.26 2.40 -9.86
CA LEU A 21 3.71 2.83 -11.14
C LEU A 21 2.47 3.68 -10.90
N ARG A 22 2.35 4.81 -11.61
CA ARG A 22 1.11 5.58 -11.71
C ARG A 22 0.43 5.28 -13.03
N LEU A 23 -0.83 4.88 -12.98
CA LEU A 23 -1.72 4.74 -14.13
C LEU A 23 -2.73 5.88 -14.11
N SER A 24 -2.79 6.64 -15.20
CA SER A 24 -3.75 7.74 -15.31
C SER A 24 -5.10 7.24 -15.82
N HIS A 25 -6.19 7.93 -15.38
CA HIS A 25 -7.55 7.73 -15.92
C HIS A 25 -8.04 6.27 -15.87
N CYS A 26 -7.83 5.59 -14.75
CA CYS A 26 -8.28 4.20 -14.54
C CYS A 26 -9.79 4.11 -14.27
N PHE A 27 -10.40 5.19 -13.78
CA PHE A 27 -11.84 5.34 -13.60
C PHE A 27 -12.26 6.80 -13.75
N THR A 28 -13.55 7.04 -13.92
CA THR A 28 -14.11 8.37 -14.22
C THR A 28 -14.41 9.19 -12.97
N GLN A 29 -14.55 10.50 -13.13
CA GLN A 29 -15.05 11.39 -12.08
C GLN A 29 -16.39 10.92 -11.50
N GLN A 30 -17.33 10.52 -12.37
CA GLN A 30 -18.64 10.01 -11.93
C GLN A 30 -18.53 8.79 -11.02
N GLN A 31 -17.60 7.89 -11.30
CA GLN A 31 -17.32 6.73 -10.46
C GLN A 31 -16.71 7.14 -9.11
N ALA A 32 -15.79 8.10 -9.12
CA ALA A 32 -15.22 8.67 -7.90
C ALA A 32 -16.29 9.35 -7.03
N ASP A 33 -17.17 10.16 -7.65
CA ASP A 33 -18.29 10.83 -6.98
C ASP A 33 -19.24 9.83 -6.34
N TRP A 34 -19.51 8.71 -7.01
CA TRP A 34 -20.34 7.64 -6.44
C TRP A 34 -19.71 6.99 -5.21
N VAL A 35 -18.38 6.78 -5.21
CA VAL A 35 -17.65 6.22 -4.07
C VAL A 35 -17.62 7.21 -2.90
N THR A 36 -17.43 8.50 -3.17
CA THR A 36 -17.19 9.54 -2.16
C THR A 36 -18.45 10.32 -1.74
N LYS A 37 -19.62 10.05 -2.34
CA LYS A 37 -20.87 10.85 -2.17
C LYS A 37 -21.24 11.15 -0.72
N ASP A 38 -20.93 10.26 0.22
CA ASP A 38 -21.31 10.40 1.63
C ASP A 38 -20.13 10.81 2.53
N VAL A 39 -18.98 11.22 1.95
CA VAL A 39 -17.73 11.42 2.70
C VAL A 39 -17.89 12.44 3.83
N TRP A 40 -18.52 13.58 3.57
CA TRP A 40 -18.70 14.64 4.57
C TRP A 40 -19.67 14.23 5.69
N THR A 41 -20.77 13.58 5.34
CA THR A 41 -21.71 13.02 6.32
C THR A 41 -21.02 11.98 7.22
N ARG A 42 -20.22 11.10 6.62
CA ARG A 42 -19.47 10.06 7.37
C ARG A 42 -18.36 10.66 8.24
N LEU A 43 -17.76 11.77 7.82
CA LEU A 43 -16.79 12.52 8.65
C LEU A 43 -17.46 13.23 9.82
N GLY A 44 -18.74 13.56 9.70
CA GLY A 44 -19.43 14.48 10.61
C GLY A 44 -18.81 15.88 10.58
N ALA A 45 -18.40 16.33 9.40
CA ALA A 45 -17.70 17.60 9.17
C ALA A 45 -18.38 18.43 8.09
N ASP A 46 -18.28 19.75 8.20
CA ASP A 46 -18.77 20.70 7.21
C ASP A 46 -17.66 20.98 6.18
N PRO A 47 -17.92 20.79 4.86
CA PRO A 47 -16.93 21.07 3.81
C PRO A 47 -16.49 22.54 3.78
N THR A 48 -17.30 23.47 4.27
CA THR A 48 -17.05 24.92 4.26
C THR A 48 -16.45 25.43 5.57
N ASP A 49 -16.53 24.65 6.67
CA ASP A 49 -15.99 25.01 7.97
C ASP A 49 -14.80 24.13 8.37
N LYS A 50 -13.59 24.63 8.12
CA LYS A 50 -12.35 23.93 8.45
C LYS A 50 -12.11 23.68 9.95
N ALA A 51 -12.86 24.33 10.84
CA ALA A 51 -12.78 24.07 12.27
C ALA A 51 -13.37 22.69 12.65
N THR A 52 -14.26 22.15 11.81
CA THR A 52 -14.85 20.82 11.98
C THR A 52 -13.95 19.68 11.46
N TRP A 53 -12.83 19.99 10.81
CA TRP A 53 -12.01 19.03 10.08
C TRP A 53 -11.06 18.26 11.00
N LYS A 54 -11.04 16.93 10.84
CA LYS A 54 -10.04 16.04 11.44
C LYS A 54 -8.92 15.78 10.44
N ALA A 55 -7.67 15.84 10.89
CA ALA A 55 -6.49 15.76 10.03
C ALA A 55 -6.45 14.51 9.15
N LEU A 56 -6.70 13.35 9.73
CA LEU A 56 -6.72 12.06 9.04
C LEU A 56 -7.80 11.15 9.63
N THR A 57 -8.62 10.55 8.78
CA THR A 57 -9.68 9.64 9.19
C THR A 57 -9.68 8.40 8.31
N ASN A 58 -9.61 7.22 8.92
CA ASN A 58 -9.84 5.93 8.27
C ASN A 58 -11.30 5.53 8.50
N MET A 59 -12.07 5.38 7.44
CA MET A 59 -13.48 5.03 7.52
C MET A 59 -13.70 3.54 7.36
N PRO A 60 -14.63 2.91 8.12
CA PRO A 60 -15.08 1.56 7.80
C PRO A 60 -15.77 1.56 6.43
N HIS A 61 -15.75 0.44 5.72
CA HIS A 61 -16.48 0.31 4.46
C HIS A 61 -17.99 0.17 4.70
N HIS A 62 -18.77 0.69 3.76
CA HIS A 62 -20.23 0.50 3.67
C HIS A 62 -20.61 -0.19 2.36
N ARG A 63 -19.79 -0.05 1.32
CA ARG A 63 -20.03 -0.59 -0.02
C ARG A 63 -18.78 -1.30 -0.52
N SER A 64 -18.99 -2.32 -1.33
CA SER A 64 -17.95 -2.96 -2.13
C SER A 64 -18.36 -2.96 -3.61
N PHE A 65 -17.38 -3.07 -4.49
CA PHE A 65 -17.55 -3.09 -5.93
C PHE A 65 -16.42 -3.86 -6.59
N ASP A 66 -16.73 -4.46 -7.76
CA ASP A 66 -15.75 -5.24 -8.51
C ASP A 66 -14.78 -4.31 -9.24
N CYS A 67 -13.48 -4.44 -8.94
CA CYS A 67 -12.41 -3.65 -9.56
C CYS A 67 -12.31 -3.91 -11.07
N SER A 68 -12.54 -5.14 -11.53
CA SER A 68 -12.44 -5.47 -12.95
C SER A 68 -13.53 -4.80 -13.80
N GLU A 69 -14.65 -4.43 -13.19
CA GLU A 69 -15.72 -3.65 -13.82
C GLU A 69 -15.55 -2.15 -13.58
N PHE A 70 -15.17 -1.76 -12.37
CA PHE A 70 -15.01 -0.37 -11.97
C PHE A 70 -13.78 0.28 -12.61
N SER A 71 -12.66 -0.42 -12.66
CA SER A 71 -11.36 0.05 -13.13
C SER A 71 -10.62 -1.06 -13.90
N PRO A 72 -11.12 -1.48 -15.08
CA PRO A 72 -10.56 -2.62 -15.83
C PRO A 72 -9.08 -2.42 -16.19
N ARG A 73 -8.65 -1.17 -16.40
CA ARG A 73 -7.25 -0.84 -16.66
C ARG A 73 -6.36 -1.10 -15.43
N ALA A 74 -6.79 -0.70 -14.24
CA ALA A 74 -6.03 -0.98 -13.02
C ALA A 74 -6.00 -2.48 -12.73
N TRP A 75 -7.12 -3.19 -12.90
CA TRP A 75 -7.18 -4.63 -12.72
C TRP A 75 -6.23 -5.38 -13.64
N ALA A 76 -6.23 -5.06 -14.94
CA ALA A 76 -5.31 -5.67 -15.90
C ALA A 76 -3.84 -5.45 -15.51
N ALA A 77 -3.48 -4.24 -15.09
CA ALA A 77 -2.13 -3.93 -14.65
C ALA A 77 -1.75 -4.66 -13.34
N ILE A 78 -2.68 -4.78 -12.38
CA ILE A 78 -2.47 -5.59 -11.16
C ILE A 78 -2.15 -7.03 -11.54
N CYS A 79 -2.95 -7.63 -12.42
CA CYS A 79 -2.74 -8.99 -12.89
C CYS A 79 -1.39 -9.14 -13.60
N GLU A 80 -1.03 -8.22 -14.49
CA GLU A 80 0.23 -8.25 -15.22
C GLU A 80 1.46 -8.12 -14.29
N LEU A 81 1.41 -7.20 -13.32
CA LEU A 81 2.47 -7.03 -12.32
C LEU A 81 2.66 -8.28 -11.46
N CYS A 82 1.57 -8.95 -11.11
CA CYS A 82 1.57 -10.17 -10.29
C CYS A 82 1.89 -11.46 -11.09
N GLY A 83 2.00 -11.39 -12.43
CA GLY A 83 2.34 -12.52 -13.27
C GLY A 83 1.14 -13.33 -13.80
N GLY A 84 -0.06 -12.74 -13.82
CA GLY A 84 -1.29 -13.29 -14.37
C GLY A 84 -2.47 -13.25 -13.40
N GLU A 85 -3.70 -13.22 -13.96
CA GLU A 85 -4.93 -13.21 -13.14
C GLU A 85 -5.09 -14.49 -12.32
N ASP A 86 -4.59 -15.61 -12.82
CA ASP A 86 -4.59 -16.90 -12.15
C ASP A 86 -3.71 -16.94 -10.89
N ARG A 87 -2.76 -16.01 -10.77
CA ARG A 87 -1.93 -15.83 -9.57
C ARG A 87 -2.56 -14.94 -8.52
N VAL A 88 -3.45 -14.04 -8.90
CA VAL A 88 -4.13 -13.11 -7.98
C VAL A 88 -5.29 -13.83 -7.29
N ALA A 89 -5.42 -13.66 -5.99
CA ALA A 89 -6.53 -14.22 -5.23
C ALA A 89 -7.86 -13.53 -5.61
N PRO A 90 -8.97 -14.28 -5.77
CA PRO A 90 -10.24 -13.75 -6.29
C PRO A 90 -10.81 -12.58 -5.47
N GLU A 91 -10.60 -12.60 -4.17
CA GLU A 91 -11.05 -11.53 -3.26
C GLU A 91 -10.39 -10.18 -3.52
N SER A 92 -9.25 -10.16 -4.21
CA SER A 92 -8.55 -8.93 -4.61
C SER A 92 -9.32 -8.11 -5.66
N LYS A 93 -10.34 -8.70 -6.31
CA LYS A 93 -11.27 -7.96 -7.17
C LYS A 93 -12.21 -7.05 -6.39
N GLU A 94 -12.45 -7.35 -5.12
CA GLU A 94 -13.35 -6.55 -4.30
C GLU A 94 -12.65 -5.30 -3.78
N TRP A 95 -12.96 -4.16 -4.37
CA TRP A 95 -12.62 -2.86 -3.79
C TRP A 95 -13.75 -2.38 -2.87
N ARG A 96 -13.38 -1.58 -1.84
CA ARG A 96 -14.30 -1.12 -0.81
C ARG A 96 -14.16 0.38 -0.60
N ASP A 97 -15.25 1.03 -0.19
CA ASP A 97 -15.25 2.43 0.22
C ASP A 97 -14.71 2.63 1.66
N SER A 98 -13.68 1.87 2.03
CA SER A 98 -12.87 2.08 3.23
C SER A 98 -12.00 3.32 3.05
N LEU A 99 -12.63 4.50 3.05
CA LEU A 99 -11.96 5.73 2.67
C LEU A 99 -10.91 6.15 3.70
N ILE A 100 -9.75 6.54 3.21
CA ILE A 100 -8.69 7.20 3.97
C ILE A 100 -8.72 8.67 3.57
N VAL A 101 -9.28 9.50 4.45
CA VAL A 101 -9.50 10.92 4.19
C VAL A 101 -8.49 11.76 4.96
N SER A 102 -7.74 12.59 4.24
CA SER A 102 -6.86 13.60 4.84
C SER A 102 -7.39 15.01 4.52
N LEU A 103 -7.62 15.76 5.59
CA LEU A 103 -8.03 17.18 5.52
C LEU A 103 -6.92 18.11 6.00
N GLY A 104 -5.79 17.54 6.49
CA GLY A 104 -4.74 18.30 7.15
C GLY A 104 -5.17 18.91 8.48
N SER A 105 -4.21 19.34 9.26
CA SER A 105 -4.44 20.03 10.53
C SER A 105 -4.01 21.51 10.43
N GLU A 106 -4.56 22.34 11.28
CA GLU A 106 -4.16 23.76 11.38
C GLU A 106 -2.71 23.90 11.84
N GLU A 107 -2.26 23.04 12.75
CA GLU A 107 -0.88 22.97 13.23
C GLU A 107 0.15 22.83 12.10
N HIS A 108 -0.22 22.12 11.03
CA HIS A 108 0.66 21.85 9.90
C HIS A 108 0.31 22.65 8.64
N ALA A 109 -0.61 23.64 8.76
CA ALA A 109 -0.99 24.48 7.62
C ALA A 109 0.21 25.28 7.10
N GLY A 110 0.49 25.17 5.80
CA GLY A 110 1.63 25.84 5.16
C GLY A 110 3.01 25.28 5.53
N ALA A 111 3.10 24.22 6.35
CA ALA A 111 4.37 23.57 6.67
C ALA A 111 4.86 22.71 5.50
N ASP A 112 6.16 22.71 5.28
CA ASP A 112 6.85 21.79 4.35
C ASP A 112 7.68 20.79 5.17
N PRO A 113 7.07 19.69 5.64
CA PRO A 113 7.78 18.72 6.46
C PRO A 113 8.77 17.93 5.61
N SER A 114 9.98 17.72 6.14
CA SER A 114 10.89 16.72 5.57
C SER A 114 10.19 15.35 5.53
N PRO A 115 10.14 14.66 4.38
CA PRO A 115 9.50 13.35 4.27
C PRO A 115 10.05 12.35 5.32
N GLY A 116 11.35 12.31 5.57
CA GLY A 116 11.96 11.45 6.59
C GLY A 116 11.38 11.61 7.99
N ASP A 117 10.80 12.78 8.32
CA ASP A 117 10.26 13.11 9.64
C ASP A 117 8.75 12.93 9.78
N LEU A 118 8.07 12.32 8.81
CA LEU A 118 6.61 12.11 8.84
C LEU A 118 6.15 11.21 10.00
N GLY A 119 7.00 10.29 10.48
CA GLY A 119 6.80 9.54 11.73
C GLY A 119 5.76 8.42 11.68
N ARG A 120 5.20 8.11 10.50
CA ARG A 120 4.21 7.04 10.28
C ARG A 120 4.60 6.07 9.17
N TRP A 121 5.88 5.95 8.94
CA TRP A 121 6.42 5.06 7.95
C TRP A 121 6.11 3.61 8.29
N HIS A 122 5.70 2.82 7.31
CA HIS A 122 5.40 1.40 7.44
C HIS A 122 5.38 0.70 6.07
N VAL A 123 5.41 -0.60 6.12
CA VAL A 123 4.99 -1.49 5.05
C VAL A 123 3.62 -2.04 5.46
N ASP A 124 2.67 -2.16 4.54
CA ASP A 124 1.35 -2.72 4.85
C ASP A 124 1.44 -4.18 5.28
N GLY A 125 0.43 -4.66 6.02
CA GLY A 125 0.36 -6.04 6.48
C GLY A 125 0.44 -6.19 8.00
N ASP A 126 -0.40 -5.46 8.76
CA ASP A 126 -0.47 -5.58 10.22
C ASP A 126 -1.14 -6.87 10.72
N PHE A 127 -1.58 -7.76 9.79
CA PHE A 127 -2.39 -8.93 10.07
C PHE A 127 -1.69 -10.28 9.80
N PHE A 128 -0.41 -10.28 9.43
CA PHE A 128 0.39 -11.49 9.22
C PHE A 128 1.86 -11.29 9.59
N VAL A 129 2.57 -12.40 9.84
CA VAL A 129 4.04 -12.41 9.98
C VAL A 129 4.63 -12.35 8.58
N HIS A 130 5.50 -11.37 8.35
CA HIS A 130 6.08 -11.10 7.04
C HIS A 130 7.22 -12.04 6.71
N TYR A 131 7.23 -12.49 5.46
CA TYR A 131 8.32 -13.19 4.79
C TYR A 131 8.58 -12.51 3.44
N LEU A 132 9.75 -12.74 2.87
CA LEU A 132 10.09 -12.18 1.56
C LEU A 132 9.10 -12.59 0.47
N ASP A 133 8.53 -13.78 0.59
CA ASP A 133 7.61 -14.40 -0.37
C ASP A 133 6.14 -14.35 0.05
N SER A 134 5.77 -13.52 1.02
CA SER A 134 4.40 -13.43 1.56
C SER A 134 3.33 -13.28 0.49
N PRO A 135 2.38 -14.22 0.37
CA PRO A 135 1.27 -14.12 -0.58
C PRO A 135 0.15 -13.19 -0.09
N GLU A 136 0.12 -12.86 1.19
CA GLU A 136 -0.92 -12.03 1.82
C GLU A 136 -0.94 -10.61 1.24
N GLN A 137 0.16 -10.18 0.61
CA GLN A 137 0.27 -8.88 -0.02
C GLN A 137 1.09 -8.98 -1.32
N GLY A 138 0.38 -9.03 -2.46
CA GLY A 138 0.99 -9.06 -3.79
C GLY A 138 1.32 -7.66 -4.34
N LEU A 139 0.50 -6.67 -4.01
CA LEU A 139 0.68 -5.25 -4.33
C LEU A 139 -0.01 -4.39 -3.28
N LEU A 140 0.45 -3.14 -3.12
CA LEU A 140 -0.30 -2.06 -2.51
C LEU A 140 -0.91 -1.20 -3.62
N VAL A 141 -2.21 -0.93 -3.55
CA VAL A 141 -2.96 -0.18 -4.54
C VAL A 141 -3.52 1.08 -3.91
N ILE A 142 -3.33 2.23 -4.56
CA ILE A 142 -3.81 3.53 -4.06
C ILE A 142 -4.59 4.24 -5.16
N PRO A 143 -5.93 4.05 -5.25
CA PRO A 143 -6.80 4.81 -6.14
C PRO A 143 -7.00 6.23 -5.59
N LEU A 144 -6.91 7.24 -6.46
CA LEU A 144 -7.14 8.64 -6.13
C LEU A 144 -8.60 9.00 -6.45
N PHE A 145 -9.43 9.16 -5.41
CA PHE A 145 -10.83 9.55 -5.55
C PHE A 145 -11.05 11.07 -5.55
N THR A 146 -9.99 11.84 -5.37
CA THR A 146 -9.96 13.32 -5.52
C THR A 146 -8.67 13.70 -6.20
N ASP A 147 -8.62 14.87 -6.81
CA ASP A 147 -7.36 15.46 -7.24
C ASP A 147 -6.45 15.66 -6.02
N ILE A 148 -5.21 15.28 -6.18
CA ILE A 148 -4.16 15.47 -5.18
C ILE A 148 -3.04 16.27 -5.84
N VAL A 149 -2.92 17.54 -5.48
CA VAL A 149 -1.80 18.37 -5.93
C VAL A 149 -0.56 18.14 -5.06
N PRO A 150 0.65 18.46 -5.52
CA PRO A 150 1.84 18.41 -4.68
C PRO A 150 1.63 19.19 -3.36
N GLY A 151 1.98 18.57 -2.23
CA GLY A 151 1.68 19.10 -0.89
C GLY A 151 0.21 18.98 -0.47
N GLY A 152 -0.63 18.32 -1.24
CA GLY A 152 -2.05 18.10 -0.96
C GLY A 152 -2.36 16.88 -0.09
N GLY A 153 -1.36 16.29 0.55
CA GLY A 153 -1.55 15.16 1.45
C GLY A 153 -1.48 13.80 0.78
N GLY A 154 -0.82 13.68 -0.37
CA GLY A 154 -0.60 12.42 -1.05
C GLY A 154 0.17 11.43 -0.17
N THR A 155 0.03 10.14 -0.44
CA THR A 155 0.87 9.14 0.21
C THR A 155 2.33 9.36 -0.18
N CYS A 156 3.19 9.51 0.81
CA CYS A 156 4.63 9.59 0.58
C CYS A 156 5.21 8.18 0.52
N ILE A 157 5.96 7.86 -0.54
CA ILE A 157 6.61 6.57 -0.76
C ILE A 157 8.12 6.75 -0.80
N CYS A 158 8.87 5.73 -0.37
CA CYS A 158 10.33 5.74 -0.33
C CYS A 158 10.88 4.55 -1.15
N PRO A 159 11.10 4.72 -2.47
CA PRO A 159 11.59 3.63 -3.34
C PRO A 159 12.93 3.07 -2.88
N GLU A 160 13.83 3.91 -2.42
CA GLU A 160 15.16 3.54 -1.90
C GLU A 160 15.10 2.52 -0.76
N ALA A 161 14.06 2.62 0.09
CA ALA A 161 13.90 1.74 1.25
C ALA A 161 13.52 0.30 0.86
N MET A 162 12.95 0.07 -0.32
CA MET A 162 12.48 -1.25 -0.77
C MET A 162 13.60 -2.31 -0.69
N ALA A 163 14.80 -1.97 -1.15
CA ALA A 163 15.95 -2.87 -1.09
C ALA A 163 16.35 -3.23 0.35
N LYS A 164 16.26 -2.28 1.28
CA LYS A 164 16.59 -2.49 2.70
C LYS A 164 15.54 -3.41 3.37
N VAL A 165 14.25 -3.21 3.05
CA VAL A 165 13.15 -4.09 3.50
C VAL A 165 13.33 -5.50 2.93
N ALA A 166 13.58 -5.63 1.63
CA ALA A 166 13.78 -6.93 0.97
C ALA A 166 14.96 -7.70 1.58
N ARG A 167 16.10 -7.05 1.83
CA ARG A 167 17.27 -7.68 2.47
C ARG A 167 16.93 -8.15 3.88
N HIS A 168 16.23 -7.32 4.67
CA HIS A 168 15.80 -7.69 6.01
C HIS A 168 14.94 -8.95 6.01
N LEU A 169 13.96 -9.05 5.12
CA LEU A 169 13.09 -10.24 4.99
C LEU A 169 13.85 -11.46 4.46
N ARG A 170 14.80 -11.30 3.52
CA ARG A 170 15.65 -12.38 3.04
C ARG A 170 16.51 -12.97 4.16
N ASP A 171 17.07 -12.11 5.00
CA ASP A 171 18.00 -12.48 6.06
C ASP A 171 17.29 -13.06 7.30
N HIS A 172 15.94 -12.94 7.37
CA HIS A 172 15.09 -13.47 8.43
C HIS A 172 14.02 -14.43 7.90
N PRO A 173 14.43 -15.60 7.36
CA PRO A 173 13.50 -16.59 6.82
C PRO A 173 12.62 -17.23 7.89
N GLU A 174 12.92 -17.05 9.18
CA GLU A 174 12.05 -17.41 10.30
C GLU A 174 10.81 -16.52 10.43
N GLY A 175 10.77 -15.42 9.68
CA GLY A 175 9.69 -14.43 9.66
C GLY A 175 9.91 -13.26 10.61
N VAL A 176 9.35 -12.12 10.25
CA VAL A 176 9.38 -10.90 11.06
C VAL A 176 7.97 -10.44 11.39
N SER A 177 7.81 -9.80 12.54
CA SER A 177 6.53 -9.22 12.93
C SER A 177 6.11 -8.08 11.98
N PRO A 178 4.84 -7.62 12.02
CA PRO A 178 4.42 -6.43 11.29
C PRO A 178 5.21 -5.14 11.62
N ARG A 179 6.10 -5.21 12.60
CA ARG A 179 7.01 -4.11 13.00
C ARG A 179 8.47 -4.41 12.71
N MET A 180 8.71 -5.37 11.80
CA MET A 180 10.04 -5.81 11.34
C MET A 180 10.94 -6.36 12.44
N GLN A 181 10.38 -6.85 13.54
CA GLN A 181 11.15 -7.57 14.55
C GLN A 181 11.25 -9.05 14.18
N PRO A 182 12.45 -9.64 14.10
CA PRO A 182 12.62 -11.06 13.80
C PRO A 182 11.95 -11.96 14.84
N ARG A 183 11.47 -13.13 14.40
CA ARG A 183 10.92 -14.14 15.31
C ARG A 183 11.97 -14.49 16.38
N GLY A 184 11.53 -14.56 17.64
CA GLY A 184 12.42 -14.72 18.78
C GLY A 184 12.95 -13.44 19.41
N HIS A 185 12.79 -12.28 18.76
CA HIS A 185 13.13 -11.00 19.37
C HIS A 185 12.15 -10.66 20.50
N PRO A 186 12.58 -10.09 21.64
CA PRO A 186 11.71 -9.73 22.78
C PRO A 186 10.54 -8.82 22.39
N ASP A 187 10.71 -8.00 21.36
CA ASP A 187 9.72 -7.05 20.88
C ASP A 187 8.89 -7.57 19.70
N PHE A 188 9.00 -8.85 19.34
CA PHE A 188 8.27 -9.45 18.22
C PHE A 188 6.77 -9.19 18.28
N ALA A 189 6.16 -9.27 19.47
CA ALA A 189 4.73 -9.06 19.67
C ALA A 189 4.33 -7.58 19.93
N ARG A 190 5.25 -6.63 19.88
CA ARG A 190 4.97 -5.21 20.13
C ARG A 190 4.38 -4.53 18.89
N GLU A 191 3.08 -4.27 18.91
CA GLU A 191 2.33 -3.75 17.74
C GLU A 191 2.48 -2.24 17.50
N LYS A 192 2.89 -1.44 18.47
CA LYS A 192 2.84 0.03 18.39
C LYS A 192 4.16 0.69 17.99
N ASN A 193 5.24 -0.06 17.89
CA ASN A 193 6.56 0.50 17.62
C ASN A 193 6.83 0.57 16.10
N LEU A 194 6.88 1.77 15.54
CA LEU A 194 7.28 2.04 14.15
C LEU A 194 8.74 2.48 14.02
N ASP A 195 9.55 2.36 15.07
CA ASP A 195 10.91 2.90 15.09
C ASP A 195 11.80 2.32 14.00
N TRP A 196 11.65 1.02 13.70
CA TRP A 196 12.41 0.39 12.62
C TRP A 196 12.18 1.10 11.28
N PHE A 197 10.91 1.33 10.93
CA PHE A 197 10.53 2.00 9.69
C PHE A 197 10.88 3.49 9.69
N ASN A 198 10.64 4.19 10.81
CA ASN A 198 10.94 5.61 10.92
C ASN A 198 12.45 5.87 10.85
N ASN A 199 13.27 5.03 11.47
CA ASN A 199 14.72 5.12 11.39
C ASN A 199 15.21 4.79 9.98
N LEU A 200 14.58 3.82 9.30
CA LEU A 200 14.89 3.50 7.92
C LEU A 200 14.64 4.70 7.00
N ALA A 201 13.48 5.36 7.14
CA ALA A 201 13.12 6.55 6.35
C ALA A 201 14.04 7.72 6.59
N LYS A 202 14.48 7.96 7.83
CA LYS A 202 15.45 9.02 8.16
C LYS A 202 16.81 8.85 7.48
N GLY A 203 17.14 7.64 7.08
CA GLY A 203 18.38 7.32 6.35
C GLY A 203 18.18 7.22 4.83
N CYS A 204 17.10 7.81 4.28
CA CYS A 204 16.79 7.84 2.86
C CYS A 204 16.63 9.29 2.38
N ASP A 205 16.95 9.51 1.10
CA ASP A 205 16.87 10.82 0.46
C ASP A 205 15.88 10.84 -0.71
N ASP A 206 15.49 9.67 -1.25
CA ASP A 206 14.57 9.56 -2.37
C ASP A 206 13.14 9.29 -1.90
N PHE A 207 12.29 10.32 -2.04
CA PHE A 207 10.88 10.27 -1.68
C PHE A 207 10.01 10.79 -2.81
N VAL A 208 8.86 10.13 -2.99
CA VAL A 208 7.84 10.52 -3.98
C VAL A 208 6.50 10.70 -3.29
N GLU A 209 5.85 11.86 -3.47
CA GLU A 209 4.45 12.05 -3.06
C GLU A 209 3.53 11.53 -4.16
N ALA A 210 2.62 10.62 -3.82
CA ALA A 210 1.60 10.13 -4.75
C ALA A 210 0.53 11.21 -4.98
N HIS A 211 0.73 12.01 -6.02
CA HIS A 211 -0.19 13.07 -6.45
C HIS A 211 -0.69 12.80 -7.88
N GLY A 212 -1.81 13.41 -8.26
CA GLY A 212 -2.41 13.22 -9.57
C GLY A 212 -3.85 13.68 -9.63
N GLU A 213 -4.51 13.32 -10.72
CA GLU A 213 -5.92 13.63 -10.96
C GLU A 213 -6.82 12.50 -10.42
N VAL A 214 -8.08 12.83 -10.18
CA VAL A 214 -9.10 11.82 -9.88
C VAL A 214 -9.13 10.75 -10.97
N GLY A 215 -9.20 9.48 -10.54
CA GLY A 215 -9.14 8.34 -11.47
C GLY A 215 -7.74 7.76 -11.67
N ASP A 216 -6.69 8.41 -11.18
CA ASP A 216 -5.36 7.84 -11.19
C ASP A 216 -5.23 6.73 -10.13
N VAL A 217 -4.41 5.73 -10.44
CA VAL A 217 -4.13 4.62 -9.53
C VAL A 217 -2.62 4.44 -9.41
N TYR A 218 -2.11 4.46 -8.18
CA TYR A 218 -0.76 4.03 -7.89
C TYR A 218 -0.75 2.54 -7.56
N LEU A 219 0.17 1.82 -8.18
CA LEU A 219 0.48 0.42 -7.92
C LEU A 219 1.88 0.37 -7.34
N LEU A 220 2.01 -0.11 -6.11
CA LEU A 220 3.28 -0.13 -5.38
C LEU A 220 3.68 -1.57 -5.08
N HIS A 221 4.97 -1.81 -5.12
CA HIS A 221 5.55 -3.08 -4.65
C HIS A 221 5.13 -3.37 -3.20
N PRO A 222 4.84 -4.64 -2.81
CA PRO A 222 4.38 -4.97 -1.47
C PRO A 222 5.36 -4.55 -0.35
N LEU A 223 6.64 -4.41 -0.66
CA LEU A 223 7.68 -3.98 0.29
C LEU A 223 7.93 -2.47 0.26
N MET A 224 7.08 -1.69 -0.41
CA MET A 224 7.24 -0.24 -0.49
C MET A 224 7.01 0.41 0.86
N LEU A 225 8.05 1.03 1.39
CA LEU A 225 7.95 1.87 2.58
C LEU A 225 7.15 3.13 2.24
N HIS A 226 6.08 3.41 3.01
CA HIS A 226 5.21 4.55 2.74
C HIS A 226 4.64 5.16 4.03
N SER A 227 4.15 6.40 3.91
CA SER A 227 3.54 7.15 5.02
C SER A 227 2.46 8.09 4.50
N ALA A 228 1.49 8.42 5.33
CA ALA A 228 0.60 9.54 5.06
C ALA A 228 1.35 10.86 5.24
N SER A 229 1.27 11.77 4.27
CA SER A 229 1.80 13.11 4.41
C SER A 229 0.86 14.02 5.21
N ARG A 230 1.34 15.20 5.61
CA ARG A 230 0.62 16.09 6.56
C ARG A 230 -0.49 16.93 5.94
N ASN A 231 -0.61 17.01 4.60
CA ASN A 231 -1.57 17.84 3.88
C ASN A 231 -1.56 19.32 4.31
N PRO A 232 -0.44 20.02 4.16
CA PRO A 232 -0.30 21.42 4.58
C PRO A 232 -1.23 22.39 3.85
N LEU A 233 -1.72 22.01 2.66
CA LEU A 233 -2.66 22.83 1.89
C LEU A 233 -4.09 22.74 2.43
N ARG A 234 -4.37 21.80 3.33
CA ARG A 234 -5.70 21.57 3.90
C ARG A 234 -6.78 21.48 2.82
N ARG A 235 -6.54 20.59 1.84
CA ARG A 235 -7.50 20.21 0.79
C ARG A 235 -8.06 18.83 1.08
N LEU A 236 -9.27 18.55 0.60
CA LEU A 236 -9.83 17.21 0.68
C LEU A 236 -8.96 16.24 -0.13
N ARG A 237 -8.42 15.22 0.52
CA ARG A 237 -7.76 14.10 -0.12
C ARG A 237 -8.47 12.81 0.27
N VAL A 238 -8.95 12.06 -0.71
CA VAL A 238 -9.64 10.77 -0.52
C VAL A 238 -8.96 9.70 -1.35
N ILE A 239 -8.50 8.67 -0.67
CA ILE A 239 -7.95 7.44 -1.27
C ILE A 239 -8.55 6.22 -0.57
N THR A 240 -8.25 5.04 -1.10
CA THR A 240 -8.32 3.76 -0.37
C THR A 240 -7.00 3.01 -0.57
N ASN A 241 -6.85 1.88 0.12
CA ASN A 241 -5.74 0.93 -0.10
C ASN A 241 -6.30 -0.50 -0.20
N PRO A 242 -7.02 -0.83 -1.29
CA PRO A 242 -7.55 -2.17 -1.47
C PRO A 242 -6.41 -3.20 -1.50
N PRO A 243 -6.52 -4.29 -0.72
CA PRO A 243 -5.49 -5.30 -0.67
C PRO A 243 -5.46 -6.12 -1.96
N VAL A 244 -4.27 -6.51 -2.38
CA VAL A 244 -4.05 -7.53 -3.41
C VAL A 244 -3.29 -8.67 -2.78
N SER A 245 -3.92 -9.84 -2.69
CA SER A 245 -3.28 -11.08 -2.24
C SER A 245 -3.06 -12.04 -3.39
N LEU A 246 -2.13 -12.97 -3.22
CA LEU A 246 -1.79 -13.99 -4.19
C LEU A 246 -2.33 -15.35 -3.75
N ARG A 247 -2.64 -16.22 -4.72
CA ARG A 247 -3.03 -17.62 -4.45
C ARG A 247 -1.88 -18.47 -3.92
N GLN A 248 -0.66 -18.06 -4.25
CA GLN A 248 0.57 -18.78 -3.90
C GLN A 248 1.67 -17.76 -3.58
N PRO A 249 2.64 -18.12 -2.73
CA PRO A 249 3.80 -17.26 -2.44
C PRO A 249 4.57 -16.86 -3.71
N HIS A 250 5.29 -15.75 -3.63
CA HIS A 250 6.30 -15.41 -4.61
C HIS A 250 7.37 -16.51 -4.70
N ARG A 251 7.94 -16.68 -5.87
CA ARG A 251 9.00 -17.66 -6.11
C ARG A 251 10.24 -16.97 -6.63
N PHE A 252 11.33 -17.10 -5.90
CA PHE A 252 12.61 -16.49 -6.26
C PHE A 252 13.66 -17.52 -6.72
N ASP A 253 13.27 -18.79 -6.81
CA ASP A 253 14.06 -19.89 -7.38
C ASP A 253 13.21 -20.62 -8.42
N ARG A 254 13.36 -20.24 -9.70
CA ARG A 254 12.61 -20.80 -10.83
C ARG A 254 13.52 -21.65 -11.69
N THR A 255 13.68 -22.91 -11.29
CA THR A 255 14.44 -23.90 -12.02
C THR A 255 13.63 -24.57 -13.13
N ASP A 256 12.31 -24.33 -13.19
CA ASP A 256 11.37 -24.91 -14.16
C ASP A 256 11.27 -24.12 -15.48
N GLY A 257 12.06 -23.06 -15.64
CA GLY A 257 12.05 -22.20 -16.83
C GLY A 257 10.85 -21.23 -16.92
N SER A 258 9.99 -21.19 -15.88
CA SER A 258 8.91 -20.21 -15.83
C SER A 258 9.45 -18.79 -15.58
N GLU A 259 8.74 -17.77 -16.09
CA GLU A 259 9.15 -16.39 -15.91
C GLU A 259 8.78 -15.85 -14.52
N TYR A 260 9.62 -14.96 -13.99
CA TYR A 260 9.30 -14.19 -12.79
C TYR A 260 8.24 -13.13 -13.10
N SER A 261 7.28 -12.95 -12.20
CA SER A 261 6.38 -11.79 -12.24
C SER A 261 7.17 -10.48 -12.10
N LEU A 262 6.59 -9.34 -12.51
CA LEU A 262 7.27 -8.04 -12.38
C LEU A 262 7.56 -7.69 -10.92
N VAL A 263 6.71 -8.10 -9.98
CA VAL A 263 6.97 -7.96 -8.53
C VAL A 263 8.18 -8.79 -8.11
N GLU A 264 8.26 -10.06 -8.55
CA GLU A 264 9.41 -10.92 -8.25
C GLU A 264 10.71 -10.37 -8.88
N GLN A 265 10.64 -9.87 -10.12
CA GLN A 265 11.78 -9.21 -10.80
C GLN A 265 12.25 -7.96 -10.05
N ALA A 266 11.32 -7.11 -9.59
CA ALA A 266 11.66 -5.93 -8.79
C ALA A 266 12.30 -6.30 -7.46
N THR A 267 11.81 -7.35 -6.79
CA THR A 267 12.41 -7.88 -5.56
C THR A 267 13.84 -8.39 -5.79
N LEU A 268 14.04 -9.20 -6.83
CA LEU A 268 15.37 -9.73 -7.17
C LEU A 268 16.34 -8.60 -7.53
N ARG A 269 15.90 -7.62 -8.32
CA ARG A 269 16.70 -6.45 -8.64
C ARG A 269 17.10 -5.65 -7.39
N ALA A 270 16.17 -5.45 -6.45
CA ALA A 270 16.44 -4.77 -5.18
C ALA A 270 17.46 -5.53 -4.30
N LEU A 271 17.50 -6.85 -4.45
CA LEU A 271 18.46 -7.74 -3.78
C LEU A 271 19.78 -7.89 -4.55
N GLU A 272 19.90 -7.29 -5.75
CA GLU A 272 21.05 -7.44 -6.63
C GLU A 272 21.33 -8.92 -6.98
N ALA A 273 20.24 -9.70 -7.21
CA ALA A 273 20.28 -11.13 -7.46
C ALA A 273 19.48 -11.49 -8.72
N GLU A 274 19.89 -12.52 -9.44
CA GLU A 274 19.14 -13.09 -10.56
C GLU A 274 18.11 -14.13 -10.07
N SER A 275 18.43 -14.80 -8.97
CA SER A 275 17.58 -15.78 -8.29
C SER A 275 18.06 -15.98 -6.84
N LEU A 276 17.26 -16.67 -6.01
CA LEU A 276 17.62 -17.02 -4.64
C LEU A 276 17.58 -18.56 -4.46
N PRO A 277 18.57 -19.30 -5.01
CA PRO A 277 18.57 -20.74 -4.95
C PRO A 277 18.56 -21.25 -3.50
N GLY A 278 17.59 -22.14 -3.19
CA GLY A 278 17.48 -22.75 -1.88
C GLY A 278 16.98 -21.82 -0.77
N TRP A 279 16.62 -20.55 -1.07
CA TRP A 279 15.97 -19.71 -0.08
C TRP A 279 14.54 -20.21 0.18
N ASN A 280 14.22 -20.46 1.44
CA ASN A 280 12.90 -20.89 1.89
C ASN A 280 12.63 -20.32 3.28
N ILE A 281 11.36 -20.14 3.61
CA ILE A 281 10.95 -19.84 4.98
C ILE A 281 11.32 -21.01 5.92
N THR A 282 11.71 -20.68 7.16
CA THR A 282 12.12 -21.66 8.17
C THR A 282 11.11 -21.84 9.30
N ALA A 283 10.01 -21.08 9.29
CA ALA A 283 8.90 -21.22 10.21
C ALA A 283 7.56 -21.14 9.46
N GLU A 284 6.50 -21.68 10.06
CA GLU A 284 5.15 -21.64 9.47
C GLU A 284 4.62 -20.20 9.35
N ARG A 285 3.80 -19.96 8.31
CA ARG A 285 3.08 -18.70 8.13
C ARG A 285 2.06 -18.54 9.24
N GLU A 286 1.96 -17.32 9.77
CA GLU A 286 1.13 -17.02 10.92
C GLU A 286 0.36 -15.73 10.69
N GLY A 287 -0.96 -15.78 10.92
CA GLY A 287 -1.80 -14.59 10.98
C GLY A 287 -1.62 -13.84 12.30
N VAL A 288 -1.64 -12.52 12.23
CA VAL A 288 -1.62 -11.64 13.41
C VAL A 288 -2.97 -10.95 13.53
N VAL A 289 -3.56 -10.92 14.72
CA VAL A 289 -4.77 -10.14 14.97
C VAL A 289 -4.37 -8.73 15.39
N PRO A 290 -4.56 -7.71 14.53
CA PRO A 290 -4.16 -6.33 14.85
C PRO A 290 -4.89 -5.78 16.07
N GLU A 291 -4.22 -4.95 16.87
CA GLU A 291 -4.80 -4.34 18.07
C GLU A 291 -6.09 -3.54 17.76
N ARG A 292 -6.15 -2.90 16.58
CA ARG A 292 -7.37 -2.20 16.11
C ARG A 292 -8.60 -3.12 16.09
N LEU A 293 -8.45 -4.39 15.69
CA LEU A 293 -9.54 -5.37 15.67
C LEU A 293 -9.86 -5.85 17.09
N LYS A 294 -8.86 -6.03 17.95
CA LYS A 294 -9.04 -6.38 19.36
C LYS A 294 -9.81 -5.28 20.11
N VAL A 295 -9.50 -4.00 19.85
CA VAL A 295 -10.22 -2.84 20.41
C VAL A 295 -11.67 -2.80 19.91
N GLN A 296 -11.89 -2.97 18.61
CA GLN A 296 -13.24 -3.02 18.04
C GLN A 296 -14.08 -4.16 18.62
N ALA A 297 -13.51 -5.35 18.79
CA ALA A 297 -14.18 -6.47 19.42
C ALA A 297 -14.59 -6.15 20.86
N ARG A 298 -13.69 -5.56 21.67
CA ARG A 298 -13.99 -5.14 23.05
C ARG A 298 -15.10 -4.09 23.12
N MET A 299 -15.22 -3.19 22.13
CA MET A 299 -16.30 -2.19 22.08
C MET A 299 -17.65 -2.83 21.77
N LYS A 300 -17.71 -3.83 20.89
CA LYS A 300 -18.96 -4.56 20.58
C LYS A 300 -19.51 -5.35 21.75
N TRP A 301 -18.69 -5.73 22.72
CA TRP A 301 -19.15 -6.44 23.94
C TRP A 301 -19.64 -5.51 25.05
N LYS A 302 -19.52 -4.20 24.89
CA LYS A 302 -19.96 -3.19 25.89
C LYS A 302 -21.28 -2.50 25.52
N ASN A 303 -21.83 -2.80 24.35
CA ASN A 303 -23.15 -2.37 23.87
C ASN A 303 -24.10 -3.57 23.75
#